data_7a1dd870954bb96b20feaa1878e3fd5c
#
_entry.id   7a1dd870954bb96b20feaa1878e3fd5c
#
_cell.length_a   1.000
_cell.length_b   1.000
_cell.length_c   1.000
_cell.angle_alpha   90.00
_cell.angle_beta   90.00
_cell.angle_gamma   90.00
#
_symmetry.space_group_name_H-M   'P 1'
#
loop_
_entity.id
_entity.type
_entity.pdbx_description
1 polymer ?
#
loop_
_entity_poly.entity_id
_entity_poly.type
_entity_poly.pdbx_seq_one_letter_code
_entity_poly.pdbx_strand_id
1 'polypeptide(L)'
;MSDSRPPAHLDRDDPDGLLNARSDPASAAFGTLGSEAGSDLNWMLLLRARVQARAEGSSRYEWWVLWSLLAGLFALNFTFTVFIVALPTVASQFHTSVTVLTWTMVGPLLAYGLAAPILGKTGDIFGHRRLYLFGLAGAMVSAILTALSHNVDMLLFARTLDGVQGAATGTASGALINLVFSPQDRVKAMGWWSLVGAGGPVIGVSLGSPIIAAFGWRALFWFQLVLIVLAFAVVAILLPRRRGLDHEEAAKKAEARAEFKRMDWIGSWSLSLAVTALMLGLSVGPSIGWTNYWTLALFIGSVVLTAVFVHRIRHAPNPLIPAHYFRRRNFVMPMVLRATANFAYFGAFFLFPLLMEKGYGYSIPHVGALAIARPLTFALCSPIAGYAAVRIGERVSAVAGATFLMGSLAMFALLHPSSGAWFVAIALALSGLGMGTAMPSSSSVMANEVKTSEFGVMSAAQLLAMQVGEVAGIQVLETVQQALVRRRGLLNAKPGPALLATFHLPFLIGSGVAALGLIAATFMRSIPREHARRRVLDDR
;
A
#
# COMPACT_ATOMS: atom_id res chain seq x y z
N MET A 1 62.40 -40.65 16.55
CA MET A 1 62.01 -41.08 17.90
C MET A 1 60.94 -40.14 18.36
N SER A 2 59.70 -40.49 18.15
CA SER A 2 58.55 -39.80 18.70
C SER A 2 57.34 -40.72 18.56
N ASP A 3 56.81 -41.03 19.67
CA ASP A 3 55.77 -42.03 19.92
C ASP A 3 54.39 -41.46 19.47
N SER A 4 53.77 -42.09 18.51
CA SER A 4 52.41 -41.82 18.08
C SER A 4 51.48 -42.95 18.49
N ARG A 5 50.71 -42.76 19.55
CA ARG A 5 49.61 -43.66 19.90
C ARG A 5 48.29 -43.16 19.28
N PRO A 6 47.47 -44.03 18.68
CA PRO A 6 46.13 -43.69 18.20
C PRO A 6 45.13 -43.65 19.38
N PRO A 7 44.03 -42.87 19.24
CA PRO A 7 43.00 -42.78 20.28
C PRO A 7 42.12 -44.02 20.33
N ALA A 8 41.66 -44.31 21.54
CA ALA A 8 40.92 -45.48 21.99
C ALA A 8 39.63 -45.74 21.22
N HIS A 9 39.27 -47.00 21.09
CA HIS A 9 38.08 -47.60 20.51
C HIS A 9 36.80 -47.01 21.11
N LEU A 10 35.91 -46.55 20.24
CA LEU A 10 34.50 -46.33 20.53
C LEU A 10 33.86 -47.72 20.67
N ASP A 11 33.36 -47.99 21.87
CA ASP A 11 32.58 -49.16 22.19
C ASP A 11 31.26 -49.15 21.39
N ARG A 12 31.00 -50.23 20.67
CA ARG A 12 29.91 -50.35 19.69
C ARG A 12 28.62 -50.94 20.24
N ASP A 13 28.55 -51.17 21.55
CA ASP A 13 27.48 -51.97 22.17
C ASP A 13 26.67 -51.23 23.25
N ASP A 14 26.39 -49.91 23.05
CA ASP A 14 25.42 -49.20 23.88
C ASP A 14 24.23 -48.70 23.02
N PRO A 15 23.19 -49.54 22.83
CA PRO A 15 22.00 -49.15 22.07
C PRO A 15 21.13 -48.12 22.77
N ASP A 16 21.31 -47.87 24.08
CA ASP A 16 20.49 -46.93 24.85
C ASP A 16 21.05 -45.47 24.86
N GLY A 17 22.33 -45.29 24.49
CA GLY A 17 22.97 -43.96 24.42
C GLY A 17 22.47 -43.07 23.27
N LEU A 18 21.93 -43.67 22.21
CA LEU A 18 21.42 -42.92 21.03
C LEU A 18 19.97 -42.48 21.14
N LEU A 19 19.21 -42.96 22.11
CA LEU A 19 17.81 -42.57 22.35
C LEU A 19 17.68 -41.34 23.26
N ASN A 20 18.70 -40.98 24.03
CA ASN A 20 18.69 -39.80 24.90
C ASN A 20 19.19 -38.50 24.24
N ALA A 21 19.71 -38.53 22.99
CA ALA A 21 20.19 -37.36 22.28
C ALA A 21 19.11 -36.66 21.42
N ARG A 22 17.88 -37.15 21.42
CA ARG A 22 16.69 -36.47 20.87
C ARG A 22 15.80 -35.94 21.98
N SER A 23 16.36 -35.17 22.90
CA SER A 23 15.55 -34.27 23.72
C SER A 23 15.01 -33.18 22.81
N ASP A 24 13.71 -33.26 22.53
CA ASP A 24 12.91 -32.29 21.83
C ASP A 24 13.25 -30.88 22.38
N PRO A 25 13.70 -29.91 21.55
CA PRO A 25 13.99 -28.55 22.02
C PRO A 25 12.80 -27.90 22.72
N ALA A 26 11.58 -28.43 22.53
CA ALA A 26 10.41 -28.10 23.30
C ALA A 26 10.47 -28.55 24.76
N SER A 27 11.10 -29.68 25.08
CA SER A 27 11.18 -30.19 26.47
C SER A 27 12.24 -29.46 27.30
N ALA A 28 13.34 -28.99 26.69
CA ALA A 28 14.35 -28.18 27.37
C ALA A 28 13.82 -26.76 27.72
N ALA A 29 12.91 -26.21 26.93
CA ALA A 29 12.22 -24.97 27.25
C ALA A 29 11.18 -25.10 28.37
N PHE A 30 10.69 -26.31 28.63
CA PHE A 30 9.72 -26.60 29.69
C PHE A 30 10.33 -26.64 31.11
N GLY A 31 11.60 -27.02 31.23
CA GLY A 31 12.25 -27.16 32.52
C GLY A 31 12.61 -25.86 33.23
N THR A 32 12.76 -24.77 32.51
CA THR A 32 13.17 -23.46 33.04
C THR A 32 12.04 -22.47 33.30
N LEU A 33 10.81 -22.76 32.86
CA LEU A 33 9.65 -21.85 32.99
C LEU A 33 8.66 -22.28 34.09
N GLY A 34 8.97 -23.30 34.85
CA GLY A 34 8.01 -23.95 35.76
C GLY A 34 7.95 -23.43 37.19
N SER A 35 8.71 -22.42 37.61
CA SER A 35 8.79 -22.08 39.03
C SER A 35 8.35 -20.68 39.47
N GLU A 36 8.16 -19.72 38.58
CA GLU A 36 7.78 -18.36 39.05
C GLU A 36 6.96 -17.60 38.03
N ALA A 37 5.63 -17.76 37.96
CA ALA A 37 4.68 -16.71 37.60
C ALA A 37 3.25 -17.24 37.41
N GLY A 38 2.26 -16.47 37.79
CA GLY A 38 0.84 -16.80 37.89
C GLY A 38 0.23 -17.51 36.67
N SER A 39 -0.63 -18.46 36.94
CA SER A 39 -1.12 -19.53 36.07
C SER A 39 -1.85 -19.09 34.78
N ASP A 40 -2.36 -17.90 34.69
CA ASP A 40 -3.23 -17.49 33.57
C ASP A 40 -2.51 -16.80 32.39
N LEU A 41 -1.33 -16.21 32.63
CA LEU A 41 -0.52 -15.59 31.57
C LEU A 41 0.36 -16.61 30.84
N ASN A 42 0.71 -17.72 31.48
CA ASN A 42 1.62 -18.76 30.98
C ASN A 42 1.02 -19.57 29.81
N TRP A 43 -0.27 -19.92 29.83
CA TRP A 43 -0.87 -20.74 28.78
C TRP A 43 -0.94 -20.02 27.42
N MET A 44 -1.21 -18.70 27.42
CA MET A 44 -1.20 -17.90 26.19
C MET A 44 0.20 -17.82 25.58
N LEU A 45 1.23 -17.65 26.40
CA LEU A 45 2.63 -17.64 25.96
C LEU A 45 3.06 -19.00 25.43
N LEU A 46 2.64 -20.09 26.07
CA LEU A 46 2.92 -21.46 25.64
C LEU A 46 2.17 -21.81 24.35
N LEU A 47 0.90 -21.43 24.23
CA LEU A 47 0.10 -21.62 23.02
C LEU A 47 0.70 -20.86 21.84
N ARG A 48 1.13 -19.64 22.09
CA ARG A 48 1.85 -18.83 21.12
C ARG A 48 3.16 -19.47 20.69
N ALA A 49 3.98 -19.93 21.62
CA ALA A 49 5.26 -20.59 21.32
C ALA A 49 5.05 -21.86 20.49
N ARG A 50 4.03 -22.67 20.80
CA ARG A 50 3.67 -23.87 20.03
C ARG A 50 3.20 -23.54 18.62
N VAL A 51 2.35 -22.51 18.46
CA VAL A 51 1.86 -22.07 17.14
C VAL A 51 3.01 -21.53 16.31
N GLN A 52 3.91 -20.74 16.91
CA GLN A 52 5.09 -20.21 16.22
C GLN A 52 6.05 -21.33 15.79
N ALA A 53 6.38 -22.27 16.69
CA ALA A 53 7.27 -23.39 16.36
C ALA A 53 6.71 -24.28 15.24
N ARG A 54 5.39 -24.53 15.23
CA ARG A 54 4.73 -25.25 14.13
C ARG A 54 4.71 -24.45 12.83
N ALA A 55 4.53 -23.13 12.89
CA ALA A 55 4.53 -22.28 11.73
C ALA A 55 5.95 -22.17 11.14
N GLU A 56 6.97 -21.94 11.96
CA GLU A 56 8.37 -21.81 11.53
C GLU A 56 8.93 -23.12 10.95
N GLY A 57 8.47 -24.28 11.44
CA GLY A 57 8.82 -25.59 10.89
C GLY A 57 8.07 -25.96 9.60
N SER A 58 7.12 -25.13 9.15
CA SER A 58 6.35 -25.40 7.95
C SER A 58 7.04 -24.84 6.70
N SER A 59 7.12 -25.65 5.63
CA SER A 59 7.54 -25.19 4.30
C SER A 59 6.66 -24.07 3.71
N ARG A 60 5.54 -23.76 4.37
CA ARG A 60 4.57 -22.72 3.96
C ARG A 60 4.56 -21.51 4.90
N TYR A 61 5.56 -21.34 5.73
CA TYR A 61 5.65 -20.26 6.72
C TYR A 61 5.49 -18.86 6.08
N GLU A 62 6.15 -18.62 4.94
CA GLU A 62 6.06 -17.36 4.18
C GLU A 62 4.60 -17.00 3.83
N TRP A 63 3.79 -18.00 3.45
CA TRP A 63 2.37 -17.83 3.12
C TRP A 63 1.50 -17.54 4.36
N TRP A 64 1.80 -18.16 5.51
CA TRP A 64 1.09 -17.82 6.75
C TRP A 64 1.34 -16.37 7.18
N VAL A 65 2.58 -15.89 7.04
CA VAL A 65 2.91 -14.48 7.27
C VAL A 65 2.15 -13.60 6.29
N LEU A 66 2.15 -13.93 5.01
CA LEU A 66 1.41 -13.18 3.99
C LEU A 66 -0.07 -13.05 4.36
N TRP A 67 -0.76 -14.17 4.60
CA TRP A 67 -2.18 -14.14 4.90
C TRP A 67 -2.50 -13.35 6.17
N SER A 68 -1.65 -13.39 7.17
CA SER A 68 -1.81 -12.58 8.39
C SER A 68 -1.71 -11.07 8.10
N LEU A 69 -0.77 -10.66 7.25
CA LEU A 69 -0.64 -9.26 6.81
C LEU A 69 -1.83 -8.83 5.95
N LEU A 70 -2.27 -9.70 5.04
CA LEU A 70 -3.41 -9.43 4.17
C LEU A 70 -4.73 -9.30 4.94
N ALA A 71 -4.93 -10.07 6.00
CA ALA A 71 -6.09 -9.93 6.89
C ALA A 71 -6.13 -8.54 7.55
N GLY A 72 -4.98 -8.03 8.03
CA GLY A 72 -4.88 -6.68 8.56
C GLY A 72 -5.16 -5.62 7.51
N LEU A 73 -4.54 -5.72 6.33
CA LEU A 73 -4.78 -4.79 5.24
C LEU A 73 -6.24 -4.80 4.76
N PHE A 74 -6.88 -5.97 4.72
CA PHE A 74 -8.29 -6.08 4.38
C PHE A 74 -9.16 -5.32 5.38
N ALA A 75 -8.93 -5.53 6.69
CA ALA A 75 -9.66 -4.84 7.74
C ALA A 75 -9.54 -3.30 7.64
N LEU A 76 -8.36 -2.81 7.23
CA LEU A 76 -8.11 -1.37 7.05
C LEU A 76 -8.79 -0.81 5.80
N ASN A 77 -8.73 -1.52 4.68
CA ASN A 77 -9.28 -1.05 3.40
C ASN A 77 -10.81 -1.24 3.31
N PHE A 78 -11.40 -2.08 4.16
CA PHE A 78 -12.82 -2.42 4.14
C PHE A 78 -13.74 -1.19 4.21
N THR A 79 -13.43 -0.20 5.06
CA THR A 79 -14.29 0.97 5.29
C THR A 79 -14.06 2.11 4.31
N PHE A 80 -12.94 2.12 3.57
CA PHE A 80 -12.52 3.28 2.80
C PHE A 80 -13.58 3.73 1.77
N THR A 81 -14.08 2.81 0.96
CA THR A 81 -15.04 3.14 -0.10
C THR A 81 -16.49 3.20 0.40
N VAL A 82 -16.83 2.35 1.37
CA VAL A 82 -18.20 2.31 1.94
C VAL A 82 -18.56 3.60 2.63
N PHE A 83 -17.62 4.25 3.28
CA PHE A 83 -17.86 5.50 3.98
C PHE A 83 -18.29 6.63 3.02
N ILE A 84 -17.88 6.58 1.75
CA ILE A 84 -18.34 7.53 0.71
C ILE A 84 -19.87 7.46 0.56
N VAL A 85 -20.44 6.27 0.62
CA VAL A 85 -21.89 6.06 0.51
C VAL A 85 -22.63 6.69 1.72
N ALA A 86 -21.98 6.75 2.87
CA ALA A 86 -22.56 7.31 4.09
C ALA A 86 -22.45 8.85 4.17
N LEU A 87 -21.62 9.50 3.33
CA LEU A 87 -21.37 10.94 3.43
C LEU A 87 -22.63 11.83 3.43
N PRO A 88 -23.65 11.60 2.59
CA PRO A 88 -24.88 12.39 2.64
C PRO A 88 -25.62 12.26 3.98
N THR A 89 -25.69 11.06 4.54
CA THR A 89 -26.30 10.80 5.85
C THR A 89 -25.54 11.46 6.98
N VAL A 90 -24.19 11.40 6.94
CA VAL A 90 -23.32 12.06 7.92
C VAL A 90 -23.46 13.58 7.81
N ALA A 91 -23.56 14.14 6.58
CA ALA A 91 -23.73 15.56 6.34
C ALA A 91 -25.04 16.08 6.96
N SER A 92 -26.14 15.37 6.75
CA SER A 92 -27.44 15.71 7.36
C SER A 92 -27.40 15.61 8.88
N GLN A 93 -26.76 14.58 9.44
CA GLN A 93 -26.67 14.37 10.89
C GLN A 93 -25.85 15.44 11.61
N PHE A 94 -24.76 15.90 11.00
CA PHE A 94 -23.89 16.94 11.58
C PHE A 94 -24.22 18.34 11.10
N HIS A 95 -25.32 18.53 10.35
CA HIS A 95 -25.74 19.83 9.79
C HIS A 95 -24.59 20.54 9.03
N THR A 96 -23.84 19.80 8.22
CA THR A 96 -22.70 20.29 7.46
C THR A 96 -22.84 19.97 5.97
N SER A 97 -21.97 20.55 5.14
CA SER A 97 -21.97 20.26 3.69
C SER A 97 -21.17 18.98 3.40
N VAL A 98 -21.58 18.26 2.34
CA VAL A 98 -20.80 17.13 1.81
C VAL A 98 -19.38 17.57 1.43
N THR A 99 -19.21 18.82 0.95
CA THR A 99 -17.91 19.39 0.61
C THR A 99 -16.95 19.43 1.81
N VAL A 100 -17.43 19.76 3.01
CA VAL A 100 -16.61 19.70 4.23
C VAL A 100 -16.25 18.26 4.55
N LEU A 101 -17.18 17.34 4.37
CA LEU A 101 -16.94 15.92 4.64
C LEU A 101 -16.02 15.24 3.61
N THR A 102 -15.76 15.81 2.43
CA THR A 102 -14.71 15.29 1.53
C THR A 102 -13.33 15.32 2.18
N TRP A 103 -13.11 16.19 3.16
CA TRP A 103 -11.87 16.17 3.96
C TRP A 103 -11.68 14.90 4.79
N THR A 104 -12.73 14.12 5.05
CA THR A 104 -12.60 12.78 5.65
C THR A 104 -11.88 11.79 4.73
N MET A 105 -11.75 12.11 3.44
CA MET A 105 -10.99 11.35 2.46
C MET A 105 -9.62 11.99 2.16
N VAL A 106 -9.61 13.32 1.96
CA VAL A 106 -8.38 14.06 1.63
C VAL A 106 -7.42 14.11 2.83
N GLY A 107 -7.94 14.34 4.04
CA GLY A 107 -7.15 14.41 5.27
C GLY A 107 -6.28 13.16 5.50
N PRO A 108 -6.83 11.94 5.47
CA PRO A 108 -6.06 10.70 5.54
C PRO A 108 -4.97 10.59 4.47
N LEU A 109 -5.24 10.94 3.23
CA LEU A 109 -4.25 10.88 2.14
C LEU A 109 -3.08 11.83 2.38
N LEU A 110 -3.36 13.05 2.85
CA LEU A 110 -2.33 14.03 3.20
C LEU A 110 -1.50 13.56 4.40
N ALA A 111 -2.16 13.08 5.47
CA ALA A 111 -1.49 12.57 6.65
C ALA A 111 -0.63 11.32 6.34
N TYR A 112 -1.11 10.47 5.44
CA TYR A 112 -0.35 9.33 4.91
C TYR A 112 0.91 9.81 4.18
N GLY A 113 0.78 10.76 3.23
CA GLY A 113 1.90 11.34 2.49
C GLY A 113 2.95 11.97 3.42
N LEU A 114 2.48 12.66 4.47
CA LEU A 114 3.34 13.26 5.48
C LEU A 114 4.11 12.22 6.31
N ALA A 115 3.44 11.15 6.73
CA ALA A 115 3.99 10.17 7.66
C ALA A 115 4.82 9.06 6.99
N ALA A 116 4.52 8.69 5.74
CA ALA A 116 5.09 7.50 5.10
C ALA A 116 6.63 7.50 5.01
N PRO A 117 7.34 8.58 4.64
CA PRO A 117 8.81 8.56 4.57
C PRO A 117 9.44 8.33 5.95
N ILE A 118 8.91 8.98 6.97
CA ILE A 118 9.40 8.90 8.35
C ILE A 118 9.14 7.51 8.92
N LEU A 119 7.92 6.99 8.75
CA LEU A 119 7.53 5.68 9.26
C LEU A 119 8.21 4.53 8.50
N GLY A 120 8.46 4.68 7.19
CA GLY A 120 9.26 3.73 6.43
C GLY A 120 10.65 3.54 7.03
N LYS A 121 11.38 4.63 7.26
CA LYS A 121 12.71 4.59 7.89
C LYS A 121 12.64 4.11 9.35
N THR A 122 11.62 4.52 10.09
CA THR A 122 11.38 4.02 11.45
C THR A 122 11.21 2.51 11.48
N GLY A 123 10.52 1.95 10.47
CA GLY A 123 10.37 0.50 10.30
C GLY A 123 11.70 -0.22 10.03
N ASP A 124 12.58 0.38 9.22
CA ASP A 124 13.92 -0.17 8.96
C ASP A 124 14.75 -0.21 10.25
N ILE A 125 14.66 0.83 11.09
CA ILE A 125 15.45 0.97 12.33
C ILE A 125 14.90 0.10 13.47
N PHE A 126 13.60 0.19 13.77
CA PHE A 126 12.98 -0.45 14.94
C PHE A 126 12.30 -1.80 14.62
N GLY A 127 12.23 -2.15 13.34
CA GLY A 127 11.65 -3.38 12.81
C GLY A 127 10.20 -3.23 12.35
N HIS A 128 9.94 -3.75 11.16
CA HIS A 128 8.65 -3.65 10.47
C HIS A 128 7.49 -4.34 11.20
N ARG A 129 7.76 -5.42 11.96
CA ARG A 129 6.74 -6.07 12.79
C ARG A 129 6.19 -5.12 13.85
N ARG A 130 7.07 -4.39 14.55
CA ARG A 130 6.64 -3.42 15.57
C ARG A 130 5.85 -2.28 14.95
N LEU A 131 6.32 -1.79 13.81
CA LEU A 131 5.64 -0.72 13.07
C LEU A 131 4.25 -1.16 12.58
N TYR A 132 4.13 -2.39 12.06
CA TYR A 132 2.85 -2.93 11.60
C TYR A 132 1.83 -3.07 12.75
N LEU A 133 2.25 -3.62 13.89
CA LEU A 133 1.41 -3.72 15.08
C LEU A 133 1.04 -2.35 15.65
N PHE A 134 1.95 -1.39 15.64
CA PHE A 134 1.67 -0.01 16.03
C PHE A 134 0.62 0.62 15.10
N GLY A 135 0.73 0.40 13.79
CA GLY A 135 -0.26 0.85 12.82
C GLY A 135 -1.64 0.24 13.05
N LEU A 136 -1.73 -1.09 13.31
CA LEU A 136 -2.99 -1.75 13.64
C LEU A 136 -3.59 -1.22 14.96
N ALA A 137 -2.76 -0.96 15.98
CA ALA A 137 -3.23 -0.35 17.23
C ALA A 137 -3.76 1.08 16.99
N GLY A 138 -3.05 1.87 16.16
CA GLY A 138 -3.52 3.19 15.73
C GLY A 138 -4.86 3.13 14.98
N ALA A 139 -5.04 2.10 14.15
CA ALA A 139 -6.30 1.87 13.44
C ALA A 139 -7.47 1.52 14.39
N MET A 140 -7.22 0.75 15.46
CA MET A 140 -8.23 0.52 16.50
C MET A 140 -8.67 1.84 17.13
N VAL A 141 -7.70 2.70 17.49
CA VAL A 141 -7.98 4.02 18.07
C VAL A 141 -8.77 4.89 17.08
N SER A 142 -8.32 4.96 15.82
CA SER A 142 -9.03 5.72 14.78
C SER A 142 -10.46 5.22 14.55
N ALA A 143 -10.68 3.91 14.48
CA ALA A 143 -12.00 3.32 14.32
C ALA A 143 -12.93 3.66 15.50
N ILE A 144 -12.44 3.56 16.75
CA ILE A 144 -13.17 3.93 17.96
C ILE A 144 -13.54 5.43 17.94
N LEU A 145 -12.56 6.30 17.69
CA LEU A 145 -12.79 7.75 17.64
C LEU A 145 -13.77 8.13 16.53
N THR A 146 -13.69 7.46 15.36
CA THR A 146 -14.63 7.68 14.26
C THR A 146 -16.06 7.23 14.63
N ALA A 147 -16.21 6.05 15.26
CA ALA A 147 -17.50 5.54 15.69
C ALA A 147 -18.15 6.41 16.79
N LEU A 148 -17.32 6.98 17.68
CA LEU A 148 -17.76 7.84 18.80
C LEU A 148 -17.84 9.33 18.42
N SER A 149 -17.56 9.72 17.17
CA SER A 149 -17.57 11.13 16.78
C SER A 149 -18.96 11.78 16.97
N HIS A 150 -18.98 12.91 17.66
CA HIS A 150 -20.18 13.69 17.94
C HIS A 150 -20.29 14.95 17.09
N ASN A 151 -19.20 15.38 16.48
CA ASN A 151 -19.10 16.55 15.62
C ASN A 151 -18.16 16.30 14.44
N VAL A 152 -18.18 17.23 13.49
CA VAL A 152 -17.37 17.15 12.25
C VAL A 152 -15.88 17.19 12.55
N ASP A 153 -15.44 18.03 13.49
CA ASP A 153 -14.02 18.22 13.79
C ASP A 153 -13.40 16.95 14.37
N MET A 154 -14.11 16.27 15.29
CA MET A 154 -13.69 14.99 15.85
C MET A 154 -13.62 13.93 14.76
N LEU A 155 -14.60 13.91 13.85
CA LEU A 155 -14.63 12.98 12.71
C LEU A 155 -13.43 13.21 11.78
N LEU A 156 -13.16 14.47 11.42
CA LEU A 156 -12.03 14.84 10.56
C LEU A 156 -10.69 14.48 11.21
N PHE A 157 -10.55 14.74 12.52
CA PHE A 157 -9.36 14.37 13.27
C PHE A 157 -9.15 12.85 13.28
N ALA A 158 -10.18 12.08 13.63
CA ALA A 158 -10.13 10.62 13.67
C ALA A 158 -9.77 10.04 12.29
N ARG A 159 -10.37 10.54 11.22
CA ARG A 159 -10.06 10.13 9.85
C ARG A 159 -8.66 10.52 9.41
N THR A 160 -8.16 11.70 9.84
CA THR A 160 -6.78 12.12 9.56
C THR A 160 -5.76 11.21 10.26
N LEU A 161 -6.04 10.78 11.49
CA LEU A 161 -5.25 9.78 12.22
C LEU A 161 -5.19 8.44 11.48
N ASP A 162 -6.27 8.09 10.78
CA ASP A 162 -6.35 6.90 9.91
C ASP A 162 -5.29 6.92 8.80
N GLY A 163 -4.93 8.10 8.28
CA GLY A 163 -3.84 8.25 7.32
C GLY A 163 -2.47 7.93 7.91
N VAL A 164 -2.18 8.37 9.14
CA VAL A 164 -0.90 8.09 9.81
C VAL A 164 -0.73 6.59 10.07
N GLN A 165 -1.76 5.92 10.59
CA GLN A 165 -1.69 4.47 10.81
C GLN A 165 -1.62 3.70 9.48
N GLY A 166 -2.31 4.19 8.44
CA GLY A 166 -2.22 3.64 7.09
C GLY A 166 -0.80 3.69 6.53
N ALA A 167 -0.07 4.78 6.77
CA ALA A 167 1.33 4.90 6.41
C ALA A 167 2.20 3.87 7.15
N ALA A 168 1.95 3.64 8.45
CA ALA A 168 2.67 2.63 9.22
C ALA A 168 2.41 1.21 8.70
N THR A 169 1.14 0.84 8.50
CA THR A 169 0.76 -0.50 8.04
C THR A 169 1.15 -0.75 6.59
N GLY A 170 0.96 0.24 5.71
CA GLY A 170 1.29 0.15 4.29
C GLY A 170 2.79 -0.05 4.06
N THR A 171 3.64 0.81 4.64
CA THR A 171 5.09 0.70 4.51
C THR A 171 5.63 -0.59 5.14
N ALA A 172 5.14 -0.95 6.34
CA ALA A 172 5.59 -2.15 7.05
C ALA A 172 5.15 -3.44 6.35
N SER A 173 3.92 -3.52 5.81
CA SER A 173 3.45 -4.73 5.11
C SER A 173 4.23 -4.99 3.83
N GLY A 174 4.46 -3.95 3.01
CA GLY A 174 5.28 -4.06 1.81
C GLY A 174 6.72 -4.51 2.12
N ALA A 175 7.34 -3.93 3.16
CA ALA A 175 8.67 -4.32 3.60
C ALA A 175 8.71 -5.76 4.13
N LEU A 176 7.76 -6.17 4.98
CA LEU A 176 7.68 -7.53 5.53
C LEU A 176 7.52 -8.59 4.44
N ILE A 177 6.67 -8.34 3.44
CA ILE A 177 6.53 -9.25 2.30
C ILE A 177 7.87 -9.40 1.57
N ASN A 178 8.54 -8.29 1.30
CA ASN A 178 9.83 -8.32 0.60
C ASN A 178 10.97 -8.95 1.43
N LEU A 179 10.88 -8.91 2.77
CA LEU A 179 11.83 -9.56 3.68
C LEU A 179 11.62 -11.07 3.78
N VAL A 180 10.37 -11.52 3.80
CA VAL A 180 10.01 -12.92 4.05
C VAL A 180 10.13 -13.76 2.78
N PHE A 181 9.69 -13.22 1.64
CA PHE A 181 9.67 -13.94 0.37
C PHE A 181 11.01 -13.88 -0.36
N SER A 182 11.37 -15.00 -0.99
CA SER A 182 12.51 -15.06 -1.90
C SER A 182 12.34 -14.07 -3.07
N PRO A 183 13.43 -13.55 -3.68
CA PRO A 183 13.35 -12.62 -4.81
C PRO A 183 12.46 -13.11 -5.96
N GLN A 184 12.34 -14.43 -6.13
CA GLN A 184 11.54 -15.06 -7.18
C GLN A 184 10.04 -15.08 -6.85
N ASP A 185 9.70 -15.20 -5.57
CA ASP A 185 8.31 -15.33 -5.11
C ASP A 185 7.70 -14.00 -4.66
N ARG A 186 8.51 -12.94 -4.51
CA ARG A 186 8.05 -11.59 -4.14
C ARG A 186 6.92 -11.09 -5.05
N VAL A 187 7.06 -11.31 -6.37
CA VAL A 187 6.04 -10.86 -7.33
C VAL A 187 4.71 -11.57 -7.13
N LYS A 188 4.72 -12.86 -6.73
CA LYS A 188 3.50 -13.62 -6.40
C LYS A 188 2.84 -13.05 -5.14
N ALA A 189 3.63 -12.83 -4.08
CA ALA A 189 3.16 -12.28 -2.82
C ALA A 189 2.61 -10.85 -2.98
N MET A 190 3.27 -10.02 -3.80
CA MET A 190 2.78 -8.68 -4.14
C MET A 190 1.51 -8.72 -4.99
N GLY A 191 1.31 -9.77 -5.78
CA GLY A 191 0.05 -10.02 -6.47
C GLY A 191 -1.13 -10.18 -5.50
N TRP A 192 -0.97 -11.00 -4.47
CA TRP A 192 -1.97 -11.17 -3.40
C TRP A 192 -2.16 -9.90 -2.57
N TRP A 193 -1.08 -9.17 -2.29
CA TRP A 193 -1.16 -7.88 -1.62
C TRP A 193 -2.01 -6.87 -2.41
N SER A 194 -1.80 -6.80 -3.72
CA SER A 194 -2.57 -5.93 -4.62
C SER A 194 -4.04 -6.36 -4.73
N LEU A 195 -4.33 -7.68 -4.67
CA LEU A 195 -5.69 -8.20 -4.63
C LEU A 195 -6.46 -7.63 -3.44
N VAL A 196 -5.86 -7.63 -2.25
CA VAL A 196 -6.52 -7.11 -1.05
C VAL A 196 -6.68 -5.59 -1.13
N GLY A 197 -5.67 -4.87 -1.66
CA GLY A 197 -5.74 -3.43 -1.87
C GLY A 197 -6.90 -3.01 -2.80
N ALA A 198 -7.13 -3.78 -3.88
CA ALA A 198 -8.20 -3.50 -4.84
C ALA A 198 -9.54 -4.14 -4.44
N GLY A 199 -9.51 -5.36 -3.92
CA GLY A 199 -10.71 -6.12 -3.56
C GLY A 199 -11.35 -5.69 -2.24
N GLY A 200 -10.56 -5.22 -1.28
CA GLY A 200 -11.05 -4.73 0.00
C GLY A 200 -12.16 -3.69 -0.14
N PRO A 201 -11.95 -2.61 -0.91
CA PRO A 201 -12.99 -1.62 -1.19
C PRO A 201 -14.26 -2.18 -1.84
N VAL A 202 -14.15 -3.15 -2.75
CA VAL A 202 -15.32 -3.79 -3.42
C VAL A 202 -16.15 -4.58 -2.43
N ILE A 203 -15.49 -5.46 -1.68
CA ILE A 203 -16.14 -6.25 -0.62
C ILE A 203 -16.72 -5.31 0.43
N GLY A 204 -15.99 -4.23 0.75
CA GLY A 204 -16.42 -3.19 1.66
C GLY A 204 -17.78 -2.61 1.27
N VAL A 205 -17.95 -2.15 0.03
CA VAL A 205 -19.24 -1.61 -0.44
C VAL A 205 -20.34 -2.66 -0.40
N SER A 206 -20.04 -3.88 -0.85
CA SER A 206 -21.04 -4.96 -0.91
C SER A 206 -21.55 -5.40 0.46
N LEU A 207 -20.67 -5.50 1.45
CA LEU A 207 -21.04 -5.90 2.82
C LEU A 207 -21.40 -4.71 3.72
N GLY A 208 -20.75 -3.59 3.52
CA GLY A 208 -20.90 -2.42 4.38
C GLY A 208 -22.17 -1.62 4.10
N SER A 209 -22.66 -1.58 2.85
CA SER A 209 -23.91 -0.88 2.54
C SER A 209 -25.13 -1.47 3.29
N PRO A 210 -25.33 -2.80 3.36
CA PRO A 210 -26.35 -3.39 4.23
C PRO A 210 -26.16 -3.08 5.72
N ILE A 211 -24.90 -3.06 6.21
CA ILE A 211 -24.60 -2.69 7.60
C ILE A 211 -25.03 -1.25 7.88
N ILE A 212 -24.70 -0.32 6.98
CA ILE A 212 -25.10 1.09 7.12
C ILE A 212 -26.63 1.23 7.10
N ALA A 213 -27.29 0.51 6.21
CA ALA A 213 -28.76 0.57 6.10
C ALA A 213 -29.47 0.03 7.34
N ALA A 214 -28.95 -1.04 7.95
CA ALA A 214 -29.58 -1.69 9.11
C ALA A 214 -29.20 -1.04 10.45
N PHE A 215 -27.96 -0.60 10.63
CA PHE A 215 -27.40 -0.19 11.93
C PHE A 215 -26.79 1.22 11.92
N GLY A 216 -26.83 1.91 10.79
CA GLY A 216 -26.23 3.22 10.63
C GLY A 216 -24.71 3.18 10.37
N TRP A 217 -24.14 4.32 9.94
CA TRP A 217 -22.75 4.40 9.50
C TRP A 217 -21.72 4.13 10.62
N ARG A 218 -22.05 4.40 11.88
CA ARG A 218 -21.17 4.14 13.03
C ARG A 218 -20.92 2.65 13.24
N ALA A 219 -21.90 1.80 12.97
CA ALA A 219 -21.77 0.35 13.09
C ALA A 219 -20.69 -0.22 12.17
N LEU A 220 -20.43 0.42 11.02
CA LEU A 220 -19.36 0.06 10.10
C LEU A 220 -17.99 0.08 10.79
N PHE A 221 -17.71 1.10 11.61
CA PHE A 221 -16.43 1.25 12.31
C PHE A 221 -16.31 0.31 13.52
N TRP A 222 -17.40 -0.03 14.17
CA TRP A 222 -17.41 -1.09 15.18
C TRP A 222 -17.13 -2.46 14.57
N PHE A 223 -17.73 -2.76 13.41
CA PHE A 223 -17.43 -3.98 12.68
C PHE A 223 -15.95 -4.02 12.21
N GLN A 224 -15.45 -2.91 11.69
CA GLN A 224 -14.04 -2.75 11.33
C GLN A 224 -13.13 -3.00 12.54
N LEU A 225 -13.45 -2.46 13.71
CA LEU A 225 -12.68 -2.67 14.93
C LEU A 225 -12.53 -4.15 15.27
N VAL A 226 -13.61 -4.94 15.18
CA VAL A 226 -13.56 -6.39 15.40
C VAL A 226 -12.57 -7.05 14.43
N LEU A 227 -12.64 -6.71 13.14
CA LEU A 227 -11.71 -7.25 12.14
C LEU A 227 -10.26 -6.88 12.44
N ILE A 228 -10.00 -5.62 12.86
CA ILE A 228 -8.63 -5.16 13.21
C ILE A 228 -8.12 -5.89 14.45
N VAL A 229 -8.95 -6.09 15.49
CA VAL A 229 -8.57 -6.82 16.70
C VAL A 229 -8.20 -8.27 16.38
N LEU A 230 -9.00 -8.94 15.55
CA LEU A 230 -8.69 -10.31 15.10
C LEU A 230 -7.39 -10.35 14.29
N ALA A 231 -7.22 -9.43 13.34
CA ALA A 231 -5.99 -9.33 12.56
C ALA A 231 -4.77 -9.03 13.44
N PHE A 232 -4.90 -8.13 14.41
CA PHE A 232 -3.85 -7.81 15.37
C PHE A 232 -3.43 -9.05 16.17
N ALA A 233 -4.38 -9.82 16.68
CA ALA A 233 -4.11 -11.05 17.43
C ALA A 233 -3.35 -12.07 16.55
N VAL A 234 -3.82 -12.31 15.32
CA VAL A 234 -3.18 -13.23 14.38
C VAL A 234 -1.75 -12.78 14.05
N VAL A 235 -1.56 -11.51 13.71
CA VAL A 235 -0.25 -10.93 13.40
C VAL A 235 0.68 -10.99 14.62
N ALA A 236 0.18 -10.67 15.82
CA ALA A 236 0.97 -10.72 17.05
C ALA A 236 1.46 -12.13 17.38
N ILE A 237 0.69 -13.16 16.99
CA ILE A 237 1.04 -14.58 17.19
C ILE A 237 1.99 -15.07 16.10
N LEU A 238 1.68 -14.86 14.82
CA LEU A 238 2.36 -15.49 13.68
C LEU A 238 3.67 -14.81 13.29
N LEU A 239 3.77 -13.47 13.41
CA LEU A 239 5.02 -12.81 13.04
C LEU A 239 6.11 -13.07 14.10
N PRO A 240 7.29 -13.57 13.69
CA PRO A 240 8.35 -13.92 14.63
C PRO A 240 8.85 -12.68 15.39
N ARG A 241 9.13 -12.86 16.67
CA ARG A 241 10.01 -11.96 17.41
C ARG A 241 11.46 -12.33 17.05
N ARG A 242 12.28 -11.37 16.66
CA ARG A 242 13.73 -11.57 16.71
C ARG A 242 14.09 -11.88 18.17
N ARG A 243 14.32 -13.14 18.50
CA ARG A 243 14.88 -13.56 19.80
C ARG A 243 16.37 -13.25 19.75
N GLY A 244 16.83 -12.23 20.46
CA GLY A 244 18.22 -12.06 20.87
C GLY A 244 18.31 -12.33 22.36
N LEU A 245 19.44 -12.83 22.83
CA LEU A 245 19.79 -12.90 24.25
C LEU A 245 19.65 -11.47 24.82
N ASP A 246 19.18 -11.32 26.06
CA ASP A 246 18.76 -10.02 26.64
C ASP A 246 19.83 -8.91 26.53
N HIS A 247 21.12 -9.26 26.62
CA HIS A 247 22.22 -8.31 26.45
C HIS A 247 22.39 -7.82 25.01
N GLU A 248 22.20 -8.68 24.00
CA GLU A 248 22.19 -8.28 22.59
C GLU A 248 20.97 -7.41 22.24
N GLU A 249 19.84 -7.64 22.89
CA GLU A 249 18.63 -6.84 22.66
C GLU A 249 18.77 -5.43 23.20
N ALA A 250 19.45 -5.24 24.34
CA ALA A 250 19.75 -3.92 24.89
C ALA A 250 20.75 -3.15 24.02
N ALA A 251 21.82 -3.79 23.54
CA ALA A 251 22.80 -3.19 22.64
C ALA A 251 22.14 -2.82 21.29
N LYS A 252 21.35 -3.70 20.68
CA LYS A 252 20.59 -3.43 19.46
C LYS A 252 19.57 -2.31 19.61
N LYS A 253 18.92 -2.19 20.79
CA LYS A 253 18.02 -1.05 21.08
C LYS A 253 18.80 0.26 21.21
N ALA A 254 19.99 0.26 21.81
CA ALA A 254 20.82 1.45 21.91
C ALA A 254 21.33 1.88 20.54
N GLU A 255 21.76 0.93 19.70
CA GLU A 255 22.18 1.15 18.32
C GLU A 255 21.04 1.72 17.46
N ALA A 256 19.85 1.11 17.50
CA ALA A 256 18.67 1.61 16.83
C ALA A 256 18.28 3.04 17.28
N ARG A 257 18.39 3.34 18.58
CA ARG A 257 18.15 4.70 19.08
C ARG A 257 19.21 5.69 18.59
N ALA A 258 20.47 5.27 18.51
CA ALA A 258 21.55 6.10 17.98
C ALA A 258 21.37 6.36 16.49
N GLU A 259 20.98 5.33 15.72
CA GLU A 259 20.67 5.46 14.30
C GLU A 259 19.46 6.38 14.06
N PHE A 260 18.40 6.26 14.85
CA PHE A 260 17.24 7.14 14.79
C PHE A 260 17.59 8.60 15.07
N LYS A 261 18.49 8.87 16.04
CA LYS A 261 18.98 10.23 16.31
C LYS A 261 19.84 10.79 15.17
N ARG A 262 20.57 9.92 14.46
CA ARG A 262 21.41 10.28 13.31
C ARG A 262 20.65 10.33 11.98
N MET A 263 19.35 10.00 11.99
CA MET A 263 18.50 10.06 10.82
C MET A 263 18.45 11.48 10.25
N ASP A 264 18.41 11.59 8.93
CA ASP A 264 18.24 12.90 8.25
C ASP A 264 16.80 13.42 8.41
N TRP A 265 16.53 14.03 9.56
CA TRP A 265 15.23 14.62 9.88
C TRP A 265 14.86 15.75 8.92
N ILE A 266 15.83 16.57 8.50
CA ILE A 266 15.59 17.66 7.55
C ILE A 266 15.19 17.09 6.19
N GLY A 267 15.92 16.09 5.68
CA GLY A 267 15.55 15.41 4.46
C GLY A 267 14.18 14.72 4.56
N SER A 268 13.89 14.05 5.68
CA SER A 268 12.61 13.36 5.90
C SER A 268 11.45 14.33 5.91
N TRP A 269 11.51 15.39 6.70
CA TRP A 269 10.45 16.40 6.76
C TRP A 269 10.32 17.19 5.46
N SER A 270 11.44 17.53 4.78
CA SER A 270 11.37 18.23 3.50
C SER A 270 10.66 17.41 2.43
N LEU A 271 10.92 16.10 2.32
CA LEU A 271 10.19 15.22 1.40
C LEU A 271 8.71 15.13 1.78
N SER A 272 8.42 14.85 3.05
CA SER A 272 7.06 14.72 3.55
C SER A 272 6.23 15.98 3.30
N LEU A 273 6.75 17.13 3.66
CA LEU A 273 6.07 18.41 3.46
C LEU A 273 5.99 18.81 1.98
N ALA A 274 7.00 18.48 1.16
CA ALA A 274 6.96 18.72 -0.29
C ALA A 274 5.81 17.98 -0.95
N VAL A 275 5.68 16.69 -0.66
CA VAL A 275 4.60 15.85 -1.20
C VAL A 275 3.24 16.32 -0.67
N THR A 276 3.13 16.61 0.62
CA THR A 276 1.89 17.10 1.24
C THR A 276 1.46 18.44 0.65
N ALA A 277 2.40 19.38 0.47
CA ALA A 277 2.11 20.68 -0.16
C ALA A 277 1.68 20.51 -1.62
N LEU A 278 2.32 19.61 -2.38
CA LEU A 278 1.89 19.28 -3.74
C LEU A 278 0.47 18.72 -3.76
N MET A 279 0.19 17.72 -2.96
CA MET A 279 -1.13 17.08 -2.89
C MET A 279 -2.21 18.06 -2.44
N LEU A 280 -1.91 18.89 -1.43
CA LEU A 280 -2.83 19.90 -0.93
C LEU A 280 -3.09 20.99 -2.00
N GLY A 281 -2.04 21.47 -2.67
CA GLY A 281 -2.18 22.43 -3.77
C GLY A 281 -3.05 21.91 -4.91
N LEU A 282 -2.84 20.63 -5.28
CA LEU A 282 -3.69 19.96 -6.26
C LEU A 282 -5.15 19.84 -5.78
N SER A 283 -5.37 19.50 -4.50
CA SER A 283 -6.71 19.28 -3.94
C SER A 283 -7.52 20.56 -3.76
N VAL A 284 -6.87 21.69 -3.41
CA VAL A 284 -7.57 22.96 -3.20
C VAL A 284 -7.65 23.83 -4.48
N GLY A 285 -6.76 23.61 -5.44
CA GLY A 285 -6.71 24.36 -6.69
C GLY A 285 -8.04 24.48 -7.43
N PRO A 286 -8.82 23.40 -7.61
CA PRO A 286 -10.14 23.47 -8.24
C PRO A 286 -11.16 24.32 -7.49
N SER A 287 -11.09 24.39 -6.17
CA SER A 287 -12.06 25.08 -5.33
C SER A 287 -11.75 26.57 -5.14
N ILE A 288 -10.49 26.92 -4.87
CA ILE A 288 -10.08 28.31 -4.60
C ILE A 288 -9.43 28.99 -5.82
N GLY A 289 -9.14 28.23 -6.89
CA GLY A 289 -8.52 28.70 -8.12
C GLY A 289 -7.02 28.38 -8.21
N TRP A 290 -6.59 28.02 -9.42
CA TRP A 290 -5.20 27.64 -9.70
C TRP A 290 -4.20 28.80 -9.61
N THR A 291 -4.68 30.04 -9.83
CA THR A 291 -3.89 31.26 -9.72
C THR A 291 -4.01 31.95 -8.36
N ASN A 292 -4.75 31.38 -7.43
CA ASN A 292 -4.88 31.90 -6.07
C ASN A 292 -3.53 31.87 -5.35
N TYR A 293 -3.28 32.91 -4.56
CA TYR A 293 -2.03 33.05 -3.79
C TYR A 293 -1.70 31.80 -2.95
N TRP A 294 -2.67 31.23 -2.26
CA TRP A 294 -2.47 30.04 -1.43
C TRP A 294 -2.12 28.80 -2.25
N THR A 295 -2.77 28.60 -3.40
CA THR A 295 -2.46 27.49 -4.31
C THR A 295 -1.04 27.63 -4.86
N LEU A 296 -0.66 28.83 -5.31
CA LEU A 296 0.69 29.11 -5.79
C LEU A 296 1.74 28.96 -4.70
N ALA A 297 1.46 29.43 -3.47
CA ALA A 297 2.35 29.28 -2.34
C ALA A 297 2.61 27.79 -2.00
N LEU A 298 1.59 26.94 -2.10
CA LEU A 298 1.74 25.49 -1.90
C LEU A 298 2.61 24.85 -2.99
N PHE A 299 2.44 25.21 -4.26
CA PHE A 299 3.28 24.70 -5.34
C PHE A 299 4.72 25.19 -5.24
N ILE A 300 4.93 26.48 -4.99
CA ILE A 300 6.27 27.05 -4.76
C ILE A 300 6.92 26.40 -3.56
N GLY A 301 6.19 26.27 -2.44
CA GLY A 301 6.65 25.57 -1.24
C GLY A 301 7.05 24.12 -1.52
N SER A 302 6.26 23.38 -2.31
CA SER A 302 6.59 22.02 -2.73
C SER A 302 7.90 21.97 -3.53
N VAL A 303 8.08 22.89 -4.48
CA VAL A 303 9.32 22.96 -5.29
C VAL A 303 10.53 23.29 -4.42
N VAL A 304 10.43 24.27 -3.52
CA VAL A 304 11.51 24.67 -2.60
C VAL A 304 11.86 23.51 -1.68
N LEU A 305 10.87 22.86 -1.06
CA LEU A 305 11.08 21.72 -0.17
C LEU A 305 11.69 20.52 -0.92
N THR A 306 11.29 20.29 -2.17
CA THR A 306 11.92 19.27 -3.03
C THR A 306 13.38 19.62 -3.31
N ALA A 307 13.71 20.89 -3.58
CA ALA A 307 15.08 21.32 -3.76
C ALA A 307 15.92 21.12 -2.48
N VAL A 308 15.35 21.42 -1.30
CA VAL A 308 15.98 21.13 0.00
C VAL A 308 16.23 19.63 0.15
N PHE A 309 15.25 18.78 -0.15
CA PHE A 309 15.39 17.34 -0.10
C PHE A 309 16.49 16.82 -1.04
N VAL A 310 16.54 17.30 -2.30
CA VAL A 310 17.57 16.93 -3.27
C VAL A 310 18.97 17.37 -2.81
N HIS A 311 19.06 18.56 -2.20
CA HIS A 311 20.31 19.02 -1.59
C HIS A 311 20.76 18.12 -0.44
N ARG A 312 19.81 17.76 0.46
CA ARG A 312 20.09 16.86 1.59
C ARG A 312 20.52 15.47 1.16
N ILE A 313 19.87 14.86 0.15
CA ILE A 313 20.26 13.56 -0.40
C ILE A 313 21.74 13.53 -0.84
N ARG A 314 22.26 14.67 -1.34
CA ARG A 314 23.63 14.76 -1.84
C ARG A 314 24.69 14.99 -0.76
N HIS A 315 24.30 15.63 0.35
CA HIS A 315 25.26 16.14 1.34
C HIS A 315 25.07 15.54 2.75
N ALA A 316 23.93 14.92 3.05
CA ALA A 316 23.72 14.32 4.35
C ALA A 316 24.55 13.04 4.53
N PRO A 317 25.16 12.79 5.71
CA PRO A 317 25.91 11.58 5.97
C PRO A 317 25.03 10.32 5.94
N ASN A 318 23.79 10.41 6.42
CA ASN A 318 22.79 9.33 6.44
C ASN A 318 21.49 9.80 5.78
N PRO A 319 21.45 9.97 4.44
CA PRO A 319 20.25 10.46 3.77
C PRO A 319 19.09 9.48 3.91
N LEU A 320 17.85 10.00 3.91
CA LEU A 320 16.63 9.18 3.96
C LEU A 320 16.60 8.14 2.85
N ILE A 321 16.87 8.56 1.62
CA ILE A 321 17.01 7.69 0.45
C ILE A 321 18.42 7.96 -0.12
N PRO A 322 19.31 6.96 -0.17
CA PRO A 322 20.62 7.14 -0.76
C PRO A 322 20.58 7.62 -2.21
N ALA A 323 21.36 8.67 -2.53
CA ALA A 323 21.34 9.32 -3.86
C ALA A 323 21.63 8.35 -5.02
N HIS A 324 22.42 7.30 -4.77
CA HIS A 324 22.78 6.32 -5.79
C HIS A 324 21.56 5.54 -6.34
N TYR A 325 20.47 5.38 -5.57
CA TYR A 325 19.26 4.72 -6.05
C TYR A 325 18.57 5.51 -7.16
N PHE A 326 18.60 6.84 -7.11
CA PHE A 326 18.03 7.67 -8.18
C PHE A 326 18.78 7.60 -9.51
N ARG A 327 20.00 7.01 -9.52
CA ARG A 327 20.74 6.70 -10.75
C ARG A 327 20.43 5.29 -11.27
N ARG A 328 19.77 4.45 -10.48
CA ARG A 328 19.47 3.07 -10.86
C ARG A 328 18.12 2.98 -11.57
N ARG A 329 18.11 2.45 -12.78
CA ARG A 329 16.90 2.33 -13.62
C ARG A 329 15.80 1.54 -12.91
N ASN A 330 16.17 0.41 -12.28
CA ASN A 330 15.23 -0.48 -11.58
C ASN A 330 14.69 0.10 -10.26
N PHE A 331 15.15 1.27 -9.83
CA PHE A 331 14.53 2.04 -8.76
C PHE A 331 13.61 3.13 -9.31
N VAL A 332 14.09 3.93 -10.27
CA VAL A 332 13.35 5.10 -10.78
C VAL A 332 12.21 4.69 -11.72
N MET A 333 12.43 3.77 -12.65
CA MET A 333 11.42 3.40 -13.63
C MET A 333 10.17 2.76 -13.02
N PRO A 334 10.26 1.86 -12.01
CA PRO A 334 9.08 1.39 -11.28
C PRO A 334 8.33 2.50 -10.55
N MET A 335 9.01 3.52 -10.00
CA MET A 335 8.35 4.67 -9.37
C MET A 335 7.57 5.50 -10.41
N VAL A 336 8.18 5.79 -11.56
CA VAL A 336 7.51 6.50 -12.67
C VAL A 336 6.31 5.72 -13.17
N LEU A 337 6.47 4.40 -13.41
CA LEU A 337 5.37 3.54 -13.81
C LEU A 337 4.23 3.58 -12.78
N ARG A 338 4.57 3.51 -11.49
CA ARG A 338 3.58 3.52 -10.42
C ARG A 338 2.82 4.84 -10.34
N ALA A 339 3.52 5.98 -10.43
CA ALA A 339 2.90 7.30 -10.43
C ALA A 339 1.98 7.50 -11.64
N THR A 340 2.46 7.19 -12.85
CA THR A 340 1.69 7.36 -14.09
C THR A 340 0.51 6.39 -14.20
N ALA A 341 0.69 5.15 -13.74
CA ALA A 341 -0.40 4.17 -13.72
C ALA A 341 -1.50 4.56 -12.74
N ASN A 342 -1.14 5.06 -11.55
CA ASN A 342 -2.14 5.54 -10.58
C ASN A 342 -2.82 6.84 -11.05
N PHE A 343 -2.08 7.75 -11.70
CA PHE A 343 -2.68 8.92 -12.38
C PHE A 343 -3.78 8.50 -13.36
N ALA A 344 -3.45 7.60 -14.24
CA ALA A 344 -4.37 7.10 -15.26
C ALA A 344 -5.56 6.34 -14.65
N TYR A 345 -5.27 5.44 -13.72
CA TYR A 345 -6.27 4.60 -13.08
C TYR A 345 -7.24 5.42 -12.23
N PHE A 346 -6.79 6.18 -11.26
CA PHE A 346 -7.68 6.92 -10.35
C PHE A 346 -8.31 8.13 -11.00
N GLY A 347 -7.60 8.82 -11.91
CA GLY A 347 -8.20 9.92 -12.67
C GLY A 347 -9.39 9.47 -13.52
N ALA A 348 -9.25 8.34 -14.22
CA ALA A 348 -10.37 7.76 -14.96
C ALA A 348 -11.47 7.21 -14.03
N PHE A 349 -11.11 6.67 -12.87
CA PHE A 349 -12.09 6.17 -11.90
C PHE A 349 -13.01 7.26 -11.40
N PHE A 350 -12.48 8.43 -11.15
CA PHE A 350 -13.25 9.58 -10.67
C PHE A 350 -14.15 10.18 -11.77
N LEU A 351 -13.64 10.25 -13.00
CA LEU A 351 -14.42 10.78 -14.14
C LEU A 351 -15.48 9.80 -14.66
N PHE A 352 -15.34 8.50 -14.42
CA PHE A 352 -16.22 7.48 -14.96
C PHE A 352 -17.70 7.65 -14.55
N PRO A 353 -18.05 7.82 -13.26
CA PRO A 353 -19.45 8.05 -12.87
C PRO A 353 -20.04 9.30 -13.53
N LEU A 354 -19.26 10.37 -13.58
CA LEU A 354 -19.67 11.64 -14.19
C LEU A 354 -19.90 11.48 -15.71
N LEU A 355 -19.04 10.73 -16.39
CA LEU A 355 -19.19 10.37 -17.81
C LEU A 355 -20.49 9.59 -18.05
N MET A 356 -20.80 8.59 -17.22
CA MET A 356 -21.99 7.76 -17.40
C MET A 356 -23.27 8.54 -17.09
N GLU A 357 -23.28 9.33 -16.04
CA GLU A 357 -24.44 10.12 -15.64
C GLU A 357 -24.67 11.30 -16.61
N LYS A 358 -23.64 12.13 -16.86
CA LYS A 358 -23.77 13.36 -17.64
C LYS A 358 -23.60 13.14 -19.16
N GLY A 359 -22.79 12.17 -19.55
CA GLY A 359 -22.58 11.84 -20.97
C GLY A 359 -23.69 10.97 -21.54
N TYR A 360 -24.05 9.91 -20.85
CA TYR A 360 -25.01 8.90 -21.33
C TYR A 360 -26.37 8.95 -20.64
N GLY A 361 -26.54 9.66 -19.52
CA GLY A 361 -27.79 9.72 -18.77
C GLY A 361 -28.14 8.43 -18.03
N TYR A 362 -27.14 7.59 -17.70
CA TYR A 362 -27.37 6.35 -16.95
C TYR A 362 -27.75 6.63 -15.50
N SER A 363 -28.62 5.78 -14.95
CA SER A 363 -29.01 5.86 -13.55
C SER A 363 -27.85 5.42 -12.63
N ILE A 364 -27.80 5.98 -11.42
CA ILE A 364 -26.76 5.69 -10.41
C ILE A 364 -26.57 4.19 -10.16
N PRO A 365 -27.63 3.35 -10.03
CA PRO A 365 -27.46 1.91 -9.88
C PRO A 365 -26.76 1.24 -11.08
N HIS A 366 -27.05 1.69 -12.29
CA HIS A 366 -26.44 1.17 -13.51
C HIS A 366 -24.94 1.53 -13.59
N VAL A 367 -24.61 2.77 -13.24
CA VAL A 367 -23.21 3.24 -13.13
C VAL A 367 -22.44 2.42 -12.09
N GLY A 368 -23.05 2.19 -10.92
CA GLY A 368 -22.46 1.36 -9.87
C GLY A 368 -22.18 -0.09 -10.31
N ALA A 369 -23.12 -0.70 -11.02
CA ALA A 369 -22.96 -2.06 -11.55
C ALA A 369 -21.80 -2.16 -12.56
N LEU A 370 -21.66 -1.17 -13.46
CA LEU A 370 -20.55 -1.11 -14.40
C LEU A 370 -19.20 -0.86 -13.70
N ALA A 371 -19.19 -0.01 -12.69
CA ALA A 371 -17.98 0.36 -11.94
C ALA A 371 -17.29 -0.84 -11.30
N ILE A 372 -18.03 -1.91 -10.95
CA ILE A 372 -17.48 -3.13 -10.32
C ILE A 372 -16.48 -3.85 -11.24
N ALA A 373 -16.66 -3.79 -12.56
CA ALA A 373 -15.81 -4.49 -13.53
C ALA A 373 -14.33 -4.19 -13.33
N ARG A 374 -13.99 -2.95 -12.99
CA ARG A 374 -12.63 -2.46 -12.86
C ARG A 374 -11.88 -3.00 -11.64
N PRO A 375 -12.34 -2.79 -10.39
CA PRO A 375 -11.67 -3.34 -9.22
C PRO A 375 -11.75 -4.87 -9.17
N LEU A 376 -12.79 -5.48 -9.74
CA LEU A 376 -12.91 -6.93 -9.83
C LEU A 376 -11.81 -7.54 -10.72
N THR A 377 -11.62 -7.00 -11.92
CA THR A 377 -10.54 -7.45 -12.80
C THR A 377 -9.16 -7.17 -12.22
N PHE A 378 -8.96 -6.02 -11.57
CA PHE A 378 -7.72 -5.74 -10.86
C PHE A 378 -7.45 -6.80 -9.79
N ALA A 379 -8.41 -7.07 -8.92
CA ALA A 379 -8.27 -8.02 -7.83
C ALA A 379 -7.96 -9.44 -8.35
N LEU A 380 -8.73 -9.92 -9.32
CA LEU A 380 -8.56 -11.28 -9.85
C LEU A 380 -7.27 -11.44 -10.67
N CYS A 381 -6.93 -10.43 -11.48
CA CYS A 381 -5.76 -10.52 -12.36
C CYS A 381 -4.43 -10.34 -11.62
N SER A 382 -4.41 -9.64 -10.48
CA SER A 382 -3.16 -9.33 -9.78
C SER A 382 -2.39 -10.56 -9.29
N PRO A 383 -2.99 -11.56 -8.61
CA PRO A 383 -2.29 -12.79 -8.29
C PRO A 383 -1.87 -13.56 -9.53
N ILE A 384 -2.76 -13.68 -10.53
CA ILE A 384 -2.49 -14.39 -11.79
C ILE A 384 -1.27 -13.78 -12.48
N ALA A 385 -1.22 -12.45 -12.58
CA ALA A 385 -0.09 -11.73 -13.15
C ALA A 385 1.20 -11.92 -12.33
N GLY A 386 1.11 -11.99 -10.99
CA GLY A 386 2.24 -12.31 -10.13
C GLY A 386 2.85 -13.68 -10.44
N TYR A 387 2.01 -14.71 -10.64
CA TYR A 387 2.48 -16.04 -11.05
C TYR A 387 2.99 -16.06 -12.50
N ALA A 388 2.33 -15.34 -13.41
CA ALA A 388 2.77 -15.23 -14.80
C ALA A 388 4.12 -14.52 -14.91
N ALA A 389 4.33 -13.43 -14.15
CA ALA A 389 5.58 -12.65 -14.15
C ALA A 389 6.81 -13.47 -13.76
N VAL A 390 6.66 -14.52 -12.93
CA VAL A 390 7.74 -15.47 -12.64
C VAL A 390 8.20 -16.21 -13.88
N ARG A 391 7.29 -16.48 -14.84
CA ARG A 391 7.60 -17.22 -16.06
C ARG A 391 8.05 -16.31 -17.20
N ILE A 392 7.31 -15.23 -17.45
CA ILE A 392 7.54 -14.32 -18.59
C ILE A 392 8.49 -13.17 -18.27
N GLY A 393 8.81 -12.96 -16.98
CA GLY A 393 9.62 -11.86 -16.48
C GLY A 393 8.82 -10.63 -16.09
N GLU A 394 9.27 -9.93 -15.03
CA GLU A 394 8.59 -8.74 -14.46
C GLU A 394 8.50 -7.59 -15.47
N ARG A 395 9.53 -7.41 -16.32
CA ARG A 395 9.52 -6.39 -17.38
C ARG A 395 8.37 -6.58 -18.35
N VAL A 396 8.20 -7.81 -18.88
CA VAL A 396 7.14 -8.13 -19.85
C VAL A 396 5.77 -7.92 -19.22
N SER A 397 5.58 -8.37 -17.97
CA SER A 397 4.34 -8.17 -17.22
C SER A 397 4.05 -6.68 -16.99
N ALA A 398 5.06 -5.87 -16.61
CA ALA A 398 4.90 -4.44 -16.40
C ALA A 398 4.54 -3.70 -17.71
N VAL A 399 5.19 -4.05 -18.82
CA VAL A 399 4.90 -3.49 -20.16
C VAL A 399 3.48 -3.86 -20.59
N ALA A 400 3.07 -5.11 -20.44
CA ALA A 400 1.71 -5.54 -20.76
C ALA A 400 0.67 -4.77 -19.93
N GLY A 401 0.92 -4.61 -18.62
CA GLY A 401 0.02 -3.86 -17.75
C GLY A 401 -0.10 -2.38 -18.12
N ALA A 402 1.01 -1.73 -18.43
CA ALA A 402 1.01 -0.34 -18.88
C ALA A 402 0.29 -0.17 -20.23
N THR A 403 0.46 -1.14 -21.15
CA THR A 403 -0.23 -1.16 -22.44
C THR A 403 -1.74 -1.30 -22.26
N PHE A 404 -2.20 -2.22 -21.40
CA PHE A 404 -3.63 -2.38 -21.11
C PHE A 404 -4.23 -1.12 -20.49
N LEU A 405 -3.51 -0.47 -19.60
CA LEU A 405 -3.97 0.77 -18.96
C LEU A 405 -4.06 1.92 -19.97
N MET A 406 -3.04 2.09 -20.80
CA MET A 406 -3.04 3.07 -21.90
C MET A 406 -4.21 2.81 -22.87
N GLY A 407 -4.38 1.56 -23.30
CA GLY A 407 -5.47 1.15 -24.20
C GLY A 407 -6.85 1.38 -23.61
N SER A 408 -7.03 1.13 -22.31
CA SER A 408 -8.28 1.43 -21.59
C SER A 408 -8.65 2.90 -21.70
N LEU A 409 -7.71 3.80 -21.41
CA LEU A 409 -7.97 5.25 -21.48
C LEU A 409 -8.16 5.73 -22.92
N ALA A 410 -7.43 5.15 -23.87
CA ALA A 410 -7.65 5.40 -25.29
C ALA A 410 -9.08 4.99 -25.71
N MET A 411 -9.58 3.84 -25.24
CA MET A 411 -10.97 3.44 -25.47
C MET A 411 -11.96 4.45 -24.88
N PHE A 412 -11.72 4.94 -23.66
CA PHE A 412 -12.56 5.99 -23.08
C PHE A 412 -12.48 7.32 -23.85
N ALA A 413 -11.32 7.65 -24.43
CA ALA A 413 -11.17 8.85 -25.29
C ALA A 413 -11.89 8.70 -26.64
N LEU A 414 -12.15 7.47 -27.09
CA LEU A 414 -12.84 7.16 -28.36
C LEU A 414 -14.34 6.84 -28.17
N LEU A 415 -14.90 7.08 -26.96
CA LEU A 415 -16.32 6.86 -26.70
C LEU A 415 -17.21 7.70 -27.61
N HIS A 416 -18.21 7.05 -28.19
CA HIS A 416 -19.21 7.63 -29.07
C HIS A 416 -20.60 7.53 -28.42
N PRO A 417 -21.57 8.38 -28.76
CA PRO A 417 -22.95 8.25 -28.26
C PRO A 417 -23.58 6.87 -28.52
N SER A 418 -23.14 6.20 -29.58
CA SER A 418 -23.57 4.84 -29.92
C SER A 418 -22.80 3.73 -29.22
N SER A 419 -21.77 4.05 -28.42
CA SER A 419 -20.99 3.04 -27.69
C SER A 419 -21.86 2.41 -26.62
N GLY A 420 -22.06 1.10 -26.70
CA GLY A 420 -22.88 0.34 -25.75
C GLY A 420 -22.18 0.15 -24.40
N ALA A 421 -22.95 -0.25 -23.39
CA ALA A 421 -22.44 -0.54 -22.04
C ALA A 421 -21.29 -1.58 -22.03
N TRP A 422 -21.28 -2.52 -22.97
CA TRP A 422 -20.21 -3.51 -23.11
C TRP A 422 -18.86 -2.91 -23.48
N PHE A 423 -18.83 -1.88 -24.34
CA PHE A 423 -17.59 -1.19 -24.67
C PHE A 423 -16.98 -0.52 -23.44
N VAL A 424 -17.82 0.09 -22.60
CA VAL A 424 -17.43 0.71 -21.35
C VAL A 424 -16.94 -0.33 -20.33
N ALA A 425 -17.66 -1.45 -20.20
CA ALA A 425 -17.28 -2.56 -19.33
C ALA A 425 -15.92 -3.16 -19.71
N ILE A 426 -15.65 -3.34 -21.01
CA ILE A 426 -14.35 -3.80 -21.51
C ILE A 426 -13.25 -2.79 -21.18
N ALA A 427 -13.48 -1.50 -21.40
CA ALA A 427 -12.52 -0.46 -21.08
C ALA A 427 -12.19 -0.44 -19.57
N LEU A 428 -13.20 -0.58 -18.71
CA LEU A 428 -13.02 -0.69 -17.26
C LEU A 428 -12.24 -1.96 -16.88
N ALA A 429 -12.62 -3.11 -17.44
CA ALA A 429 -11.93 -4.37 -17.20
C ALA A 429 -10.46 -4.32 -17.63
N LEU A 430 -10.19 -3.71 -18.78
CA LEU A 430 -8.83 -3.53 -19.31
C LEU A 430 -7.98 -2.63 -18.37
N SER A 431 -8.60 -1.60 -17.78
CA SER A 431 -7.95 -0.75 -16.78
C SER A 431 -7.57 -1.54 -15.52
N GLY A 432 -8.47 -2.39 -15.02
CA GLY A 432 -8.20 -3.27 -13.88
C GLY A 432 -7.12 -4.29 -14.17
N LEU A 433 -7.17 -4.93 -15.35
CA LEU A 433 -6.14 -5.86 -15.84
C LEU A 433 -4.76 -5.14 -15.90
N GLY A 434 -4.73 -3.90 -16.40
CA GLY A 434 -3.52 -3.10 -16.48
C GLY A 434 -2.86 -2.86 -15.12
N MET A 435 -3.64 -2.42 -14.13
CA MET A 435 -3.15 -2.23 -12.75
C MET A 435 -2.71 -3.56 -12.12
N GLY A 436 -3.53 -4.62 -12.26
CA GLY A 436 -3.25 -5.93 -11.67
C GLY A 436 -1.96 -6.55 -12.19
N THR A 437 -1.56 -6.26 -13.42
CA THR A 437 -0.32 -6.77 -14.01
C THR A 437 0.90 -5.88 -13.74
N ALA A 438 0.75 -4.56 -13.77
CA ALA A 438 1.85 -3.62 -13.60
C ALA A 438 2.35 -3.52 -12.15
N MET A 439 1.44 -3.51 -11.15
CA MET A 439 1.79 -3.20 -9.76
C MET A 439 2.67 -4.25 -9.08
N PRO A 440 2.36 -5.57 -9.12
CA PRO A 440 3.22 -6.57 -8.50
C PRO A 440 4.62 -6.60 -9.12
N SER A 441 4.70 -6.49 -10.43
CA SER A 441 5.97 -6.51 -11.17
C SER A 441 6.84 -5.31 -10.85
N SER A 442 6.27 -4.10 -10.78
CA SER A 442 7.01 -2.89 -10.40
C SER A 442 7.58 -2.98 -8.98
N SER A 443 6.80 -3.51 -8.03
CA SER A 443 7.25 -3.71 -6.66
C SER A 443 8.39 -4.72 -6.55
N SER A 444 8.29 -5.84 -7.25
CA SER A 444 9.33 -6.89 -7.25
C SER A 444 10.65 -6.37 -7.84
N VAL A 445 10.60 -5.69 -8.98
CA VAL A 445 11.82 -5.12 -9.61
C VAL A 445 12.52 -4.13 -8.68
N MET A 446 11.78 -3.25 -8.03
CA MET A 446 12.34 -2.26 -7.11
C MET A 446 12.93 -2.91 -5.87
N ALA A 447 12.25 -3.91 -5.29
CA ALA A 447 12.74 -4.65 -4.13
C ALA A 447 14.03 -5.41 -4.39
N ASN A 448 14.21 -5.90 -5.61
CA ASN A 448 15.43 -6.59 -6.00
C ASN A 448 16.65 -5.65 -6.23
N GLU A 449 16.42 -4.34 -6.27
CA GLU A 449 17.47 -3.33 -6.46
C GLU A 449 17.97 -2.73 -5.14
N VAL A 450 17.16 -2.78 -4.09
CA VAL A 450 17.39 -2.12 -2.80
C VAL A 450 17.91 -3.13 -1.78
N LYS A 451 18.74 -2.67 -0.83
CA LYS A 451 19.19 -3.49 0.30
C LYS A 451 18.04 -3.87 1.21
N THR A 452 18.14 -5.04 1.84
CA THR A 452 17.11 -5.55 2.77
C THR A 452 16.86 -4.61 3.95
N SER A 453 17.89 -3.91 4.42
CA SER A 453 17.82 -2.91 5.49
C SER A 453 17.06 -1.63 5.12
N GLU A 454 16.70 -1.43 3.85
CA GLU A 454 16.08 -0.20 3.33
C GLU A 454 14.70 -0.48 2.68
N PHE A 455 14.10 -1.66 2.92
CA PHE A 455 12.80 -2.03 2.35
C PHE A 455 11.65 -1.14 2.84
N GLY A 456 11.74 -0.59 4.06
CA GLY A 456 10.75 0.35 4.57
C GLY A 456 10.75 1.65 3.81
N VAL A 457 11.93 2.23 3.59
CA VAL A 457 12.11 3.45 2.78
C VAL A 457 11.67 3.21 1.33
N MET A 458 12.03 2.05 0.75
CA MET A 458 11.58 1.68 -0.58
C MET A 458 10.05 1.59 -0.66
N SER A 459 9.42 0.92 0.30
CA SER A 459 7.95 0.79 0.35
C SER A 459 7.29 2.16 0.49
N ALA A 460 7.84 3.04 1.34
CA ALA A 460 7.38 4.42 1.48
C ALA A 460 7.47 5.19 0.15
N ALA A 461 8.61 5.09 -0.56
CA ALA A 461 8.79 5.75 -1.85
C ALA A 461 7.78 5.27 -2.91
N GLN A 462 7.50 3.96 -2.95
CA GLN A 462 6.48 3.38 -3.84
C GLN A 462 5.08 3.92 -3.54
N LEU A 463 4.71 3.98 -2.26
CA LEU A 463 3.41 4.45 -1.83
C LEU A 463 3.23 5.95 -2.07
N LEU A 464 4.29 6.76 -1.87
CA LEU A 464 4.28 8.18 -2.22
C LEU A 464 4.08 8.39 -3.73
N ALA A 465 4.82 7.66 -4.56
CA ALA A 465 4.66 7.72 -6.02
C ALA A 465 3.23 7.36 -6.45
N MET A 466 2.63 6.35 -5.79
CA MET A 466 1.24 5.98 -6.00
C MET A 466 0.29 7.13 -5.66
N GLN A 467 0.40 7.72 -4.46
CA GLN A 467 -0.51 8.76 -4.00
C GLN A 467 -0.39 10.05 -4.79
N VAL A 468 0.84 10.48 -5.12
CA VAL A 468 1.04 11.66 -5.99
C VAL A 468 0.38 11.44 -7.34
N GLY A 469 0.54 10.25 -7.93
CA GLY A 469 -0.13 9.89 -9.17
C GLY A 469 -1.65 9.93 -9.04
N GLU A 470 -2.20 9.33 -8.00
CA GLU A 470 -3.63 9.26 -7.71
C GLU A 470 -4.26 10.66 -7.62
N VAL A 471 -3.72 11.51 -6.72
CA VAL A 471 -4.24 12.86 -6.52
C VAL A 471 -4.08 13.72 -7.78
N ALA A 472 -2.91 13.67 -8.43
CA ALA A 472 -2.68 14.41 -9.65
C ALA A 472 -3.63 13.97 -10.77
N GLY A 473 -3.86 12.66 -10.91
CA GLY A 473 -4.77 12.11 -11.93
C GLY A 473 -6.21 12.59 -11.75
N ILE A 474 -6.73 12.47 -10.53
CA ILE A 474 -8.08 12.95 -10.21
C ILE A 474 -8.21 14.44 -10.52
N GLN A 475 -7.34 15.27 -9.94
CA GLN A 475 -7.46 16.72 -10.01
C GLN A 475 -7.22 17.29 -11.40
N VAL A 476 -6.21 16.77 -12.12
CA VAL A 476 -5.90 17.28 -13.48
C VAL A 476 -6.99 16.88 -14.46
N LEU A 477 -7.43 15.63 -14.48
CA LEU A 477 -8.44 15.20 -15.46
C LEU A 477 -9.80 15.83 -15.20
N GLU A 478 -10.19 15.97 -13.92
CA GLU A 478 -11.43 16.66 -13.55
C GLU A 478 -11.38 18.15 -13.91
N THR A 479 -10.28 18.85 -13.62
CA THR A 479 -10.12 20.26 -13.95
C THR A 479 -10.22 20.51 -15.46
N VAL A 480 -9.58 19.68 -16.27
CA VAL A 480 -9.66 19.79 -17.74
C VAL A 480 -11.10 19.57 -18.21
N GLN A 481 -11.80 18.58 -17.67
CA GLN A 481 -13.20 18.31 -18.01
C GLN A 481 -14.09 19.49 -17.63
N GLN A 482 -13.98 20.02 -16.42
CA GLN A 482 -14.76 21.16 -15.96
C GLN A 482 -14.46 22.44 -16.78
N ALA A 483 -13.19 22.67 -17.12
CA ALA A 483 -12.80 23.80 -17.97
C ALA A 483 -13.46 23.71 -19.35
N LEU A 484 -13.55 22.53 -19.95
CA LEU A 484 -14.22 22.30 -21.23
C LEU A 484 -15.73 22.51 -21.13
N VAL A 485 -16.38 22.07 -20.05
CA VAL A 485 -17.80 22.31 -19.78
C VAL A 485 -18.08 23.81 -19.69
N ARG A 486 -17.26 24.55 -18.92
CA ARG A 486 -17.39 26.02 -18.78
C ARG A 486 -17.16 26.74 -20.11
N ARG A 487 -16.09 26.40 -20.85
CA ARG A 487 -15.76 27.03 -22.15
C ARG A 487 -16.84 26.84 -23.21
N ARG A 488 -17.55 25.70 -23.17
CA ARG A 488 -18.64 25.36 -24.10
C ARG A 488 -20.02 25.80 -23.61
N GLY A 489 -20.13 26.45 -22.44
CA GLY A 489 -21.39 26.88 -21.86
C GLY A 489 -22.34 25.72 -21.46
N LEU A 490 -21.81 24.55 -21.15
CA LEU A 490 -22.57 23.30 -20.91
C LEU A 490 -22.90 23.05 -19.43
N LEU A 491 -22.75 24.02 -18.54
CA LEU A 491 -22.98 23.88 -17.10
C LEU A 491 -24.36 23.32 -16.74
N ASN A 492 -25.41 23.77 -17.47
CA ASN A 492 -26.79 23.36 -17.26
C ASN A 492 -27.33 22.46 -18.39
N ALA A 493 -26.44 21.91 -19.22
CA ALA A 493 -26.85 21.05 -20.32
C ALA A 493 -27.40 19.71 -19.82
N LYS A 494 -28.43 19.21 -20.50
CA LYS A 494 -28.93 17.85 -20.27
C LYS A 494 -27.89 16.84 -20.74
N PRO A 495 -27.89 15.61 -20.17
CA PRO A 495 -27.03 14.52 -20.63
C PRO A 495 -27.13 14.33 -22.15
N GLY A 496 -25.98 14.16 -22.81
CA GLY A 496 -25.96 13.97 -24.25
C GLY A 496 -24.59 14.18 -24.90
N PRO A 497 -24.54 14.10 -26.26
CA PRO A 497 -23.29 14.08 -27.01
C PRO A 497 -22.38 15.28 -26.79
N ALA A 498 -22.93 16.47 -26.54
CA ALA A 498 -22.15 17.66 -26.27
C ALA A 498 -21.34 17.57 -24.97
N LEU A 499 -21.95 17.02 -23.90
CA LEU A 499 -21.27 16.77 -22.65
C LEU A 499 -20.28 15.61 -22.79
N LEU A 500 -20.66 14.53 -23.50
CA LEU A 500 -19.78 13.39 -23.77
C LEU A 500 -18.46 13.85 -24.40
N ALA A 501 -18.53 14.77 -25.37
CA ALA A 501 -17.34 15.31 -26.05
C ALA A 501 -16.38 16.08 -25.12
N THR A 502 -16.80 16.47 -23.91
CA THR A 502 -15.91 17.13 -22.93
C THR A 502 -15.01 16.12 -22.20
N PHE A 503 -15.29 14.82 -22.27
CA PHE A 503 -14.51 13.78 -21.62
C PHE A 503 -13.37 13.23 -22.50
N HIS A 504 -13.42 13.40 -23.83
CA HIS A 504 -12.42 12.86 -24.74
C HIS A 504 -11.00 13.37 -24.43
N LEU A 505 -10.82 14.69 -24.25
CA LEU A 505 -9.51 15.29 -23.98
C LEU A 505 -8.94 14.84 -22.62
N PRO A 506 -9.67 14.83 -21.49
CA PRO A 506 -9.19 14.27 -20.23
C PRO A 506 -8.68 12.83 -20.37
N PHE A 507 -9.45 11.95 -21.00
CA PHE A 507 -9.02 10.57 -21.18
C PHE A 507 -7.84 10.43 -22.14
N LEU A 508 -7.73 11.27 -23.15
CA LEU A 508 -6.55 11.31 -24.03
C LEU A 508 -5.30 11.74 -23.26
N ILE A 509 -5.40 12.76 -22.38
CA ILE A 509 -4.32 13.17 -21.47
C ILE A 509 -3.93 11.99 -20.56
N GLY A 510 -4.92 11.32 -19.95
CA GLY A 510 -4.68 10.15 -19.12
C GLY A 510 -3.98 9.02 -19.87
N SER A 511 -4.38 8.76 -21.14
CA SER A 511 -3.72 7.79 -22.01
C SER A 511 -2.27 8.20 -22.33
N GLY A 512 -2.03 9.49 -22.58
CA GLY A 512 -0.68 10.03 -22.80
C GLY A 512 0.23 9.87 -21.57
N VAL A 513 -0.30 10.10 -20.36
CA VAL A 513 0.44 9.85 -19.12
C VAL A 513 0.69 8.36 -18.92
N ALA A 514 -0.29 7.50 -19.23
CA ALA A 514 -0.08 6.04 -19.20
C ALA A 514 0.99 5.57 -20.20
N ALA A 515 1.11 6.24 -21.36
CA ALA A 515 2.18 5.98 -22.33
C ALA A 515 3.59 6.30 -21.76
N LEU A 516 3.73 7.34 -20.93
CA LEU A 516 4.97 7.58 -20.18
C LEU A 516 5.29 6.42 -19.23
N GLY A 517 4.26 5.85 -18.59
CA GLY A 517 4.40 4.64 -17.78
C GLY A 517 4.84 3.42 -18.60
N LEU A 518 4.28 3.26 -19.80
CA LEU A 518 4.70 2.23 -20.74
C LEU A 518 6.17 2.38 -21.13
N ILE A 519 6.60 3.59 -21.47
CA ILE A 519 8.00 3.90 -21.76
C ILE A 519 8.87 3.54 -20.55
N ALA A 520 8.50 3.94 -19.33
CA ALA A 520 9.23 3.58 -18.11
C ALA A 520 9.34 2.06 -17.94
N ALA A 521 8.25 1.33 -18.16
CA ALA A 521 8.23 -0.14 -18.07
C ALA A 521 9.21 -0.81 -19.07
N THR A 522 9.37 -0.26 -20.27
CA THR A 522 10.32 -0.80 -21.27
C THR A 522 11.77 -0.65 -20.82
N PHE A 523 12.10 0.37 -20.01
CA PHE A 523 13.44 0.58 -19.46
C PHE A 523 13.74 -0.24 -18.21
N MET A 524 12.73 -0.90 -17.60
CA MET A 524 12.97 -1.84 -16.50
C MET A 524 13.75 -3.06 -16.99
N ARG A 525 14.53 -3.66 -16.09
CA ARG A 525 15.28 -4.90 -16.39
C ARG A 525 14.82 -5.99 -15.43
N SER A 526 14.38 -7.13 -15.97
CA SER A 526 14.20 -8.35 -15.18
C SER A 526 15.56 -8.83 -14.71
N ILE A 527 15.70 -9.19 -13.45
CA ILE A 527 16.97 -9.69 -12.91
C ILE A 527 17.09 -11.17 -13.27
N PRO A 528 18.21 -11.62 -13.89
CA PRO A 528 18.45 -13.03 -14.14
C PRO A 528 18.42 -13.82 -12.83
N ARG A 529 17.75 -14.97 -12.83
CA ARG A 529 17.49 -15.81 -11.63
C ARG A 529 18.76 -16.21 -10.87
N GLU A 530 19.90 -16.34 -11.56
CA GLU A 530 21.18 -16.68 -10.94
C GLU A 530 21.77 -15.56 -10.08
N HIS A 531 21.65 -14.30 -10.49
CA HIS A 531 22.16 -13.15 -9.73
C HIS A 531 21.35 -12.89 -8.45
N ALA A 532 20.06 -13.19 -8.46
CA ALA A 532 19.22 -13.08 -7.27
C ALA A 532 19.61 -14.11 -6.18
N ARG A 533 20.04 -15.31 -6.58
CA ARG A 533 20.54 -16.34 -5.64
C ARG A 533 21.88 -15.96 -5.00
N ARG A 534 22.82 -15.39 -5.74
CA ARG A 534 24.14 -15.01 -5.21
C ARG A 534 24.04 -13.90 -4.17
N ARG A 535 23.19 -12.87 -4.38
CA ARG A 535 23.01 -11.77 -3.41
C ARG A 535 22.46 -12.23 -2.06
N VAL A 536 21.57 -13.22 -2.03
CA VAL A 536 21.03 -13.79 -0.77
C VAL A 536 22.11 -14.56 0.01
N LEU A 537 23.13 -15.06 -0.68
CA LEU A 537 24.27 -15.76 -0.05
C LEU A 537 25.33 -14.77 0.46
N ASP A 538 25.50 -13.63 -0.22
CA ASP A 538 26.45 -12.58 0.18
C ASP A 538 25.94 -11.70 1.34
N ASP A 539 24.60 -11.62 1.55
CA ASP A 539 23.95 -10.88 2.65
C ASP A 539 23.72 -11.75 3.93
N ARG A 540 24.12 -13.02 3.91
CA ARG A 540 24.11 -13.92 5.08
C ARG A 540 25.49 -14.05 5.71
#